data_7dfa63a2aa5354a1a5df4d78a4c61343
#
_entry.id   7dfa63a2aa5354a1a5df4d78a4c61343
#
_cell.length_a   1.000
_cell.length_b   1.000
_cell.length_c   1.000
_cell.angle_alpha   90.00
_cell.angle_beta   90.00
_cell.angle_gamma   90.00
#
_symmetry.space_group_name_H-M   'P 1'
#
loop_
_entity.id
_entity.type
_entity.pdbx_description
1 polymer ?
#
loop_
_entity_poly.entity_id
_entity_poly.type
_entity_poly.pdbx_seq_one_letter_code
_entity_poly.pdbx_strand_id
1 'polypeptide(L)'
;MGNKSLSGVVLKETFVKLKETCVKGRRRGVFLLILMNLAYIIAIACLSMVIIQQNKTISSFSCMEPIVDEYRTKDKLYGILRNKGYSLGQGLDIVEAIVKRSQELGLPLALIMAVIHQESEFYPHARSDKGAQGLMQIMPFKWDEYVVKLNLKVDRRAIADPLMNITVGCSILKDLYDGYKNIKDDKVRMAKALTDYNNGEKATDPNLKYAVEVSQKQDEYQKKLQGSKEH
;
A
#
# COMPACT_ATOMS: atom_id res chain seq x y z
N MET A 1 -5.45 30.95 -14.80
CA MET A 1 -5.72 32.35 -14.39
C MET A 1 -4.61 32.79 -13.44
N GLY A 2 -3.93 33.83 -13.83
CA GLY A 2 -2.58 34.15 -13.41
C GLY A 2 -2.41 34.61 -11.98
N ASN A 3 -1.51 33.97 -11.29
CA ASN A 3 -0.94 34.43 -10.04
C ASN A 3 0.13 35.49 -10.36
N LYS A 4 -0.30 36.75 -10.55
CA LYS A 4 0.63 37.87 -10.59
C LYS A 4 1.22 38.02 -9.21
N SER A 5 2.53 37.72 -9.09
CA SER A 5 3.26 37.70 -7.84
C SER A 5 3.06 38.98 -7.06
N LEU A 6 2.57 38.88 -5.83
CA LEU A 6 2.48 39.99 -4.84
C LEU A 6 3.81 40.75 -4.71
N SER A 7 4.94 40.10 -5.02
CA SER A 7 6.28 40.70 -5.00
C SER A 7 6.50 41.84 -6.02
N GLY A 8 5.90 41.75 -7.20
CA GLY A 8 6.05 42.79 -8.24
C GLY A 8 5.27 44.06 -7.98
N VAL A 9 4.15 43.97 -7.27
CA VAL A 9 3.33 45.13 -6.91
C VAL A 9 3.95 45.90 -5.74
N VAL A 10 4.37 45.17 -4.73
CA VAL A 10 5.05 45.77 -3.53
C VAL A 10 6.35 46.44 -3.91
N LEU A 11 7.13 45.87 -4.83
CA LEU A 11 8.36 46.51 -5.34
C LEU A 11 8.09 47.82 -6.08
N LYS A 12 7.06 47.90 -6.90
CA LYS A 12 6.69 49.12 -7.62
C LYS A 12 6.23 50.25 -6.66
N GLU A 13 5.38 49.95 -5.70
CA GLU A 13 4.91 50.96 -4.73
C GLU A 13 6.05 51.48 -3.84
N THR A 14 6.96 50.59 -3.43
CA THR A 14 8.13 51.01 -2.64
C THR A 14 9.06 51.90 -3.46
N PHE A 15 9.25 51.62 -4.73
CA PHE A 15 10.11 52.45 -5.61
C PHE A 15 9.51 53.83 -5.89
N VAL A 16 8.19 53.97 -5.99
CA VAL A 16 7.51 55.26 -6.17
C VAL A 16 7.62 56.11 -4.93
N LYS A 17 7.36 55.56 -3.74
CA LYS A 17 7.52 56.27 -2.46
C LYS A 17 8.96 56.69 -2.20
N LEU A 18 9.95 55.92 -2.61
CA LEU A 18 11.37 56.26 -2.53
C LEU A 18 11.75 57.44 -3.42
N LYS A 19 11.20 57.55 -4.61
CA LYS A 19 11.42 58.68 -5.52
C LYS A 19 10.89 60.00 -4.95
N GLU A 20 9.71 60.00 -4.33
CA GLU A 20 9.11 61.17 -3.73
C GLU A 20 9.88 61.66 -2.49
N THR A 21 10.46 60.76 -1.70
CA THR A 21 11.23 61.11 -0.47
C THR A 21 12.62 61.63 -0.81
N CYS A 22 13.26 61.17 -1.89
CA CYS A 22 14.55 61.64 -2.36
C CYS A 22 14.52 63.13 -2.80
N VAL A 23 13.38 63.61 -3.30
CA VAL A 23 13.22 65.00 -3.82
C VAL A 23 13.13 66.02 -2.69
N LYS A 24 12.75 65.63 -1.47
CA LYS A 24 12.50 66.55 -0.33
C LYS A 24 13.62 66.74 0.69
N GLY A 25 14.87 66.37 0.41
CA GLY A 25 16.05 66.90 1.10
C GLY A 25 16.26 66.49 2.56
N ARG A 26 17.05 65.48 2.77
CA ARG A 26 18.05 65.23 3.81
C ARG A 26 18.94 64.07 3.37
N ARG A 27 19.93 64.38 2.56
CA ARG A 27 20.65 63.42 1.71
C ARG A 27 21.37 62.26 2.40
N ARG A 28 21.74 62.31 3.66
CA ARG A 28 22.47 61.19 4.32
C ARG A 28 21.58 60.21 5.07
N GLY A 29 20.55 60.65 5.78
CA GLY A 29 19.67 59.76 6.56
C GLY A 29 18.70 58.94 5.67
N VAL A 30 18.24 59.54 4.57
CA VAL A 30 17.37 58.91 3.61
C VAL A 30 18.11 57.79 2.85
N PHE A 31 19.38 58.00 2.49
CA PHE A 31 20.20 57.00 1.81
C PHE A 31 20.44 55.75 2.69
N LEU A 32 20.65 55.94 3.99
CA LEU A 32 20.83 54.82 4.93
C LEU A 32 19.54 54.00 5.09
N LEU A 33 18.39 54.67 5.19
CA LEU A 33 17.06 54.00 5.24
C LEU A 33 16.75 53.19 3.97
N ILE A 34 17.17 53.72 2.81
CA ILE A 34 17.03 53.01 1.52
C ILE A 34 17.86 51.73 1.51
N LEU A 35 19.13 51.81 1.95
CA LEU A 35 20.01 50.65 2.00
C LEU A 35 19.51 49.60 2.99
N MET A 36 19.00 49.98 4.15
CA MET A 36 18.42 49.06 5.13
C MET A 36 17.17 48.35 4.59
N ASN A 37 16.26 49.10 3.92
CA ASN A 37 15.08 48.48 3.29
C ASN A 37 15.47 47.56 2.13
N LEU A 38 16.47 47.90 1.34
CA LEU A 38 16.96 47.06 0.27
C LEU A 38 17.56 45.74 0.81
N ALA A 39 18.38 45.86 1.88
CA ALA A 39 18.94 44.70 2.57
C ALA A 39 17.85 43.78 3.16
N TYR A 40 16.80 44.39 3.74
CA TYR A 40 15.65 43.64 4.27
C TYR A 40 14.88 42.90 3.17
N ILE A 41 14.63 43.53 2.03
CA ILE A 41 13.97 42.91 0.87
C ILE A 41 14.80 41.75 0.31
N ILE A 42 16.14 41.94 0.23
CA ILE A 42 17.04 40.89 -0.22
C ILE A 42 17.02 39.70 0.76
N ALA A 43 17.05 39.98 2.06
CA ALA A 43 16.97 38.93 3.08
C ALA A 43 15.66 38.10 3.00
N ILE A 44 14.52 38.76 2.80
CA ILE A 44 13.23 38.09 2.60
C ILE A 44 13.24 37.27 1.31
N ALA A 45 13.80 37.79 0.22
CA ALA A 45 13.89 37.04 -1.05
C ALA A 45 14.79 35.81 -0.91
N CYS A 46 15.92 35.93 -0.21
CA CYS A 46 16.79 34.78 0.09
C CYS A 46 16.08 33.73 0.96
N LEU A 47 15.38 34.18 2.01
CA LEU A 47 14.63 33.28 2.89
C LEU A 47 13.51 32.52 2.13
N SER A 48 12.79 33.23 1.28
CA SER A 48 11.75 32.62 0.46
C SER A 48 12.31 31.59 -0.56
N MET A 49 13.48 31.85 -1.15
CA MET A 49 14.17 30.88 -2.00
C MET A 49 14.58 29.63 -1.23
N VAL A 50 15.11 29.78 -0.02
CA VAL A 50 15.48 28.63 0.82
C VAL A 50 14.24 27.79 1.16
N ILE A 51 13.14 28.42 1.53
CA ILE A 51 11.87 27.72 1.82
C ILE A 51 11.34 26.98 0.59
N ILE A 52 11.39 27.61 -0.58
CA ILE A 52 10.97 26.96 -1.86
C ILE A 52 11.87 25.76 -2.16
N GLN A 53 13.18 25.90 -1.96
CA GLN A 53 14.13 24.79 -2.16
C GLN A 53 13.87 23.63 -1.19
N GLN A 54 13.65 23.92 0.09
CA GLN A 54 13.30 22.90 1.09
C GLN A 54 11.98 22.19 0.75
N ASN A 55 10.95 22.94 0.34
CA ASN A 55 9.67 22.35 -0.06
C ASN A 55 9.79 21.44 -1.29
N LYS A 56 10.64 21.80 -2.27
CA LYS A 56 10.93 20.92 -3.41
C LYS A 56 11.63 19.62 -2.98
N THR A 57 12.57 19.72 -2.06
CA THR A 57 13.28 18.56 -1.51
C THR A 57 12.31 17.66 -0.74
N ILE A 58 11.45 18.22 0.12
CA ILE A 58 10.42 17.47 0.87
C ILE A 58 9.44 16.79 -0.09
N SER A 59 8.98 17.46 -1.14
CA SER A 59 8.07 16.88 -2.13
C SER A 59 8.71 15.74 -2.92
N SER A 60 10.02 15.81 -3.21
CA SER A 60 10.75 14.71 -3.87
C SER A 60 10.94 13.50 -2.95
N PHE A 61 11.08 13.69 -1.64
CA PHE A 61 11.09 12.60 -0.66
C PHE A 61 9.71 11.95 -0.48
N SER A 62 8.64 12.75 -0.45
CA SER A 62 7.28 12.21 -0.28
C SER A 62 6.83 11.33 -1.43
N CYS A 63 7.30 11.53 -2.65
CA CYS A 63 6.99 10.63 -3.76
C CYS A 63 7.75 9.28 -3.70
N MET A 64 8.83 9.20 -2.92
CA MET A 64 9.58 7.95 -2.69
C MET A 64 9.04 7.12 -1.52
N GLU A 65 8.31 7.74 -0.59
CA GLU A 65 7.77 7.06 0.60
C GLU A 65 6.93 5.82 0.26
N PRO A 66 5.99 5.85 -0.71
CA PRO A 66 5.22 4.66 -1.09
C PRO A 66 6.10 3.52 -1.63
N ILE A 67 7.15 3.85 -2.39
CA ILE A 67 8.09 2.87 -2.95
C ILE A 67 8.90 2.20 -1.83
N VAL A 68 9.38 2.99 -0.89
CA VAL A 68 10.15 2.51 0.27
C VAL A 68 9.28 1.61 1.15
N ASP A 69 8.02 1.99 1.39
CA ASP A 69 7.09 1.20 2.21
C ASP A 69 6.69 -0.11 1.52
N GLU A 70 6.52 -0.12 0.20
CA GLU A 70 6.30 -1.34 -0.56
C GLU A 70 7.51 -2.27 -0.44
N TYR A 71 8.72 -1.73 -0.61
CA TYR A 71 9.95 -2.52 -0.51
C TYR A 71 10.14 -3.11 0.90
N ARG A 72 9.91 -2.32 1.93
CA ARG A 72 9.95 -2.76 3.34
C ARG A 72 8.93 -3.85 3.63
N THR A 73 7.75 -3.73 3.06
CA THR A 73 6.69 -4.72 3.18
C THR A 73 7.08 -6.04 2.52
N LYS A 74 7.61 -5.99 1.29
CA LYS A 74 8.13 -7.17 0.57
C LYS A 74 9.27 -7.85 1.33
N ASP A 75 10.19 -7.09 1.90
CA ASP A 75 11.30 -7.62 2.69
C ASP A 75 10.83 -8.37 3.94
N LYS A 76 9.86 -7.81 4.68
CA LYS A 76 9.26 -8.49 5.82
C LYS A 76 8.55 -9.80 5.43
N LEU A 77 7.79 -9.78 4.33
CA LEU A 77 7.14 -10.98 3.81
C LEU A 77 8.16 -12.04 3.40
N TYR A 78 9.22 -11.62 2.72
CA TYR A 78 10.30 -12.52 2.37
C TYR A 78 10.97 -13.14 3.60
N GLY A 79 11.21 -12.36 4.65
CA GLY A 79 11.74 -12.87 5.92
C GLY A 79 10.88 -14.00 6.52
N ILE A 80 9.55 -13.90 6.42
CA ILE A 80 8.63 -14.96 6.85
C ILE A 80 8.79 -16.22 6.00
N LEU A 81 8.83 -16.08 4.68
CA LEU A 81 8.96 -17.20 3.74
C LEU A 81 10.33 -17.88 3.84
N ARG A 82 11.38 -17.12 4.02
CA ARG A 82 12.73 -17.65 4.25
C ARG A 82 12.78 -18.58 5.47
N ASN A 83 12.10 -18.23 6.55
CA ASN A 83 12.01 -19.08 7.74
C ASN A 83 11.21 -20.38 7.50
N LYS A 84 10.47 -20.47 6.39
CA LYS A 84 9.76 -21.67 5.94
C LYS A 84 10.55 -22.50 4.90
N GLY A 85 11.82 -22.15 4.66
CA GLY A 85 12.73 -22.92 3.81
C GLY A 85 12.70 -22.58 2.32
N TYR A 86 12.03 -21.48 1.92
CA TYR A 86 12.06 -21.05 0.52
C TYR A 86 13.42 -20.50 0.12
N SER A 87 13.87 -20.83 -1.07
CA SER A 87 14.99 -20.15 -1.71
C SER A 87 14.67 -18.68 -1.96
N LEU A 88 15.71 -17.85 -2.17
CA LEU A 88 15.52 -16.43 -2.43
C LEU A 88 14.58 -16.19 -3.62
N GLY A 89 14.80 -16.87 -4.76
CA GLY A 89 13.98 -16.69 -5.95
C GLY A 89 12.51 -17.08 -5.70
N GLN A 90 12.27 -18.28 -5.20
CA GLN A 90 10.92 -18.75 -4.88
C GLN A 90 10.20 -17.84 -3.89
N GLY A 91 10.90 -17.40 -2.84
CA GLY A 91 10.31 -16.51 -1.84
C GLY A 91 9.92 -15.15 -2.44
N LEU A 92 10.77 -14.58 -3.29
CA LEU A 92 10.48 -13.30 -3.95
C LEU A 92 9.30 -13.41 -4.93
N ASP A 93 9.22 -14.48 -5.72
CA ASP A 93 8.11 -14.71 -6.64
C ASP A 93 6.77 -14.84 -5.90
N ILE A 94 6.76 -15.57 -4.77
CA ILE A 94 5.56 -15.70 -3.92
C ILE A 94 5.17 -14.36 -3.31
N VAL A 95 6.13 -13.60 -2.78
CA VAL A 95 5.90 -12.25 -2.22
C VAL A 95 5.27 -11.35 -3.28
N GLU A 96 5.82 -11.34 -4.49
CA GLU A 96 5.30 -10.53 -5.59
C GLU A 96 3.86 -10.95 -5.95
N ALA A 97 3.58 -12.26 -6.02
CA ALA A 97 2.25 -12.76 -6.29
C ALA A 97 1.24 -12.32 -5.21
N ILE A 98 1.60 -12.40 -3.93
CA ILE A 98 0.74 -11.98 -2.81
C ILE A 98 0.47 -10.47 -2.87
N VAL A 99 1.50 -9.65 -3.03
CA VAL A 99 1.38 -8.19 -3.10
C VAL A 99 0.51 -7.80 -4.30
N LYS A 100 0.79 -8.36 -5.46
CA LYS A 100 0.02 -8.12 -6.69
C LYS A 100 -1.45 -8.48 -6.52
N ARG A 101 -1.77 -9.65 -5.98
CA ARG A 101 -3.18 -10.06 -5.75
C ARG A 101 -3.87 -9.19 -4.71
N SER A 102 -3.18 -8.79 -3.65
CA SER A 102 -3.69 -7.84 -2.66
C SER A 102 -4.12 -6.53 -3.32
N GLN A 103 -3.26 -5.94 -4.15
CA GLN A 103 -3.53 -4.68 -4.84
C GLN A 103 -4.65 -4.79 -5.87
N GLU A 104 -4.60 -5.82 -6.74
CA GLU A 104 -5.58 -6.01 -7.82
C GLU A 104 -6.99 -6.32 -7.32
N LEU A 105 -7.11 -7.08 -6.24
CA LEU A 105 -8.39 -7.54 -5.72
C LEU A 105 -8.89 -6.70 -4.53
N GLY A 106 -8.07 -5.78 -4.01
CA GLY A 106 -8.39 -5.01 -2.81
C GLY A 106 -8.53 -5.87 -1.55
N LEU A 107 -7.87 -7.03 -1.51
CA LEU A 107 -7.81 -7.87 -0.32
C LEU A 107 -6.66 -7.44 0.58
N PRO A 108 -6.86 -7.32 1.91
CA PRO A 108 -5.77 -7.00 2.83
C PRO A 108 -4.63 -8.03 2.70
N LEU A 109 -3.40 -7.55 2.55
CA LEU A 109 -2.22 -8.39 2.42
C LEU A 109 -2.08 -9.37 3.60
N ALA A 110 -2.30 -8.87 4.82
CA ALA A 110 -2.30 -9.68 6.04
C ALA A 110 -3.35 -10.80 6.03
N LEU A 111 -4.51 -10.57 5.38
CA LEU A 111 -5.54 -11.59 5.20
C LEU A 111 -5.07 -12.71 4.28
N ILE A 112 -4.47 -12.39 3.14
CA ILE A 112 -3.94 -13.41 2.22
C ILE A 112 -2.89 -14.27 2.93
N MET A 113 -1.98 -13.64 3.68
CA MET A 113 -0.98 -14.33 4.49
C MET A 113 -1.62 -15.23 5.56
N ALA A 114 -2.66 -14.76 6.22
CA ALA A 114 -3.39 -15.51 7.23
C ALA A 114 -4.08 -16.75 6.65
N VAL A 115 -4.71 -16.62 5.48
CA VAL A 115 -5.33 -17.76 4.78
C VAL A 115 -4.28 -18.78 4.36
N ILE A 116 -3.18 -18.36 3.71
CA ILE A 116 -2.10 -19.28 3.34
C ILE A 116 -1.53 -20.01 4.56
N HIS A 117 -1.35 -19.29 5.67
CA HIS A 117 -0.88 -19.90 6.91
C HIS A 117 -1.87 -20.93 7.47
N GLN A 118 -3.17 -20.59 7.44
CA GLN A 118 -4.22 -21.50 7.94
C GLN A 118 -4.33 -22.75 7.09
N GLU A 119 -4.22 -22.62 5.75
CA GLU A 119 -4.45 -23.69 4.81
C GLU A 119 -3.25 -24.65 4.68
N SER A 120 -2.04 -24.12 4.68
CA SER A 120 -0.85 -24.92 4.34
C SER A 120 0.36 -24.66 5.21
N GLU A 121 0.29 -23.73 6.15
CA GLU A 121 1.47 -23.22 6.86
C GLU A 121 2.62 -22.80 5.93
N PHE A 122 2.26 -22.32 4.74
CA PHE A 122 3.18 -21.99 3.65
C PHE A 122 3.87 -23.19 2.98
N TYR A 123 3.35 -24.41 3.09
CA TYR A 123 3.88 -25.55 2.33
C TYR A 123 3.28 -25.57 0.92
N PRO A 124 4.08 -25.35 -0.16
CA PRO A 124 3.55 -25.21 -1.52
C PRO A 124 2.96 -26.51 -2.07
N HIS A 125 3.43 -27.65 -1.58
CA HIS A 125 2.96 -28.97 -1.99
C HIS A 125 2.02 -29.63 -0.98
N ALA A 126 1.43 -28.81 -0.07
CA ALA A 126 0.45 -29.32 0.87
C ALA A 126 -0.72 -29.97 0.14
N ARG A 127 -1.17 -31.12 0.65
CA ARG A 127 -2.33 -31.85 0.13
C ARG A 127 -3.15 -32.38 1.29
N SER A 128 -4.42 -32.06 1.30
CA SER A 128 -5.33 -32.56 2.32
C SER A 128 -5.88 -33.96 1.95
N ASP A 129 -6.40 -34.67 2.95
CA ASP A 129 -7.06 -35.98 2.74
C ASP A 129 -8.27 -35.86 1.80
N LYS A 130 -8.92 -34.71 1.74
CA LYS A 130 -10.04 -34.41 0.83
C LYS A 130 -9.58 -34.04 -0.58
N GLY A 131 -8.26 -33.93 -0.82
CA GLY A 131 -7.70 -33.68 -2.13
C GLY A 131 -7.47 -32.18 -2.45
N ALA A 132 -7.64 -31.28 -1.49
CA ALA A 132 -7.25 -29.87 -1.65
C ALA A 132 -5.73 -29.76 -1.80
N GLN A 133 -5.23 -28.80 -2.59
CA GLN A 133 -3.81 -28.71 -2.98
C GLN A 133 -3.27 -27.29 -2.92
N GLY A 134 -1.98 -27.20 -2.58
CA GLY A 134 -1.18 -25.98 -2.67
C GLY A 134 -1.33 -25.03 -1.49
N LEU A 135 -0.77 -23.82 -1.64
CA LEU A 135 -0.69 -22.83 -0.57
C LEU A 135 -2.03 -22.41 0.01
N MET A 136 -3.06 -22.30 -0.83
CA MET A 136 -4.40 -21.89 -0.44
C MET A 136 -5.41 -23.06 -0.49
N GLN A 137 -4.92 -24.30 -0.50
CA GLN A 137 -5.70 -25.54 -0.42
C GLN A 137 -6.92 -25.57 -1.34
N ILE A 138 -6.68 -25.39 -2.64
CA ILE A 138 -7.74 -25.33 -3.64
C ILE A 138 -8.21 -26.74 -4.00
N MET A 139 -9.52 -26.97 -3.97
CA MET A 139 -10.13 -28.21 -4.45
C MET A 139 -10.03 -28.30 -5.97
N PRO A 140 -9.72 -29.49 -6.55
CA PRO A 140 -9.55 -29.67 -7.99
C PRO A 140 -10.73 -29.18 -8.85
N PHE A 141 -11.98 -29.38 -8.38
CA PHE A 141 -13.15 -28.91 -9.12
C PHE A 141 -13.26 -27.36 -9.13
N LYS A 142 -12.86 -26.68 -8.02
CA LYS A 142 -12.80 -25.22 -7.97
C LYS A 142 -11.64 -24.69 -8.83
N TRP A 143 -10.54 -25.40 -8.86
CA TRP A 143 -9.45 -25.09 -9.79
C TRP A 143 -9.94 -25.07 -11.24
N ASP A 144 -10.59 -26.13 -11.69
CA ASP A 144 -11.09 -26.24 -13.06
C ASP A 144 -12.08 -25.13 -13.40
N GLU A 145 -12.99 -24.77 -12.47
CA GLU A 145 -13.92 -23.64 -12.60
C GLU A 145 -13.18 -22.31 -12.80
N TYR A 146 -12.19 -22.04 -11.95
CA TYR A 146 -11.50 -20.74 -11.95
C TYR A 146 -10.45 -20.61 -13.05
N VAL A 147 -9.82 -21.67 -13.50
CA VAL A 147 -8.96 -21.66 -14.69
C VAL A 147 -9.75 -21.16 -15.91
N VAL A 148 -10.97 -21.64 -16.08
CA VAL A 148 -11.86 -21.18 -17.16
C VAL A 148 -12.30 -19.74 -16.93
N LYS A 149 -12.78 -19.41 -15.72
CA LYS A 149 -13.27 -18.07 -15.37
C LYS A 149 -12.21 -16.98 -15.55
N LEU A 150 -10.97 -17.26 -15.18
CA LEU A 150 -9.84 -16.33 -15.28
C LEU A 150 -9.10 -16.42 -16.62
N ASN A 151 -9.58 -17.25 -17.56
CA ASN A 151 -8.95 -17.50 -18.86
C ASN A 151 -7.46 -17.86 -18.74
N LEU A 152 -7.11 -18.68 -17.76
CA LEU A 152 -5.73 -19.13 -17.55
C LEU A 152 -5.38 -20.24 -18.54
N LYS A 153 -4.25 -20.11 -19.24
CA LYS A 153 -3.77 -21.13 -20.18
C LYS A 153 -2.79 -22.09 -19.48
N VAL A 154 -3.30 -22.81 -18.50
CA VAL A 154 -2.53 -23.74 -17.67
C VAL A 154 -3.22 -25.09 -17.57
N ASP A 155 -2.44 -26.15 -17.37
CA ASP A 155 -3.00 -27.48 -17.11
C ASP A 155 -3.35 -27.67 -15.61
N ARG A 156 -4.01 -28.80 -15.31
CA ARG A 156 -4.43 -29.09 -13.93
C ARG A 156 -3.28 -29.27 -12.95
N ARG A 157 -2.07 -29.61 -13.42
CA ARG A 157 -0.88 -29.76 -12.56
C ARG A 157 -0.43 -28.44 -11.97
N ALA A 158 -0.77 -27.32 -12.62
CA ALA A 158 -0.48 -25.98 -12.13
C ALA A 158 -1.23 -25.61 -10.84
N ILE A 159 -2.17 -26.43 -10.36
CA ILE A 159 -2.79 -26.27 -9.04
C ILE A 159 -1.76 -26.31 -7.91
N ALA A 160 -0.65 -27.03 -8.08
CA ALA A 160 0.45 -27.11 -7.12
C ALA A 160 1.53 -26.04 -7.35
N ASP A 161 1.42 -25.24 -8.42
CA ASP A 161 2.29 -24.09 -8.63
C ASP A 161 1.91 -22.97 -7.65
N PRO A 162 2.85 -22.46 -6.84
CA PRO A 162 2.54 -21.47 -5.81
C PRO A 162 1.89 -20.21 -6.34
N LEU A 163 2.35 -19.70 -7.50
CA LEU A 163 1.87 -18.43 -8.06
C LEU A 163 0.46 -18.57 -8.61
N MET A 164 0.21 -19.67 -9.31
CA MET A 164 -1.12 -19.98 -9.84
C MET A 164 -2.10 -20.30 -8.72
N ASN A 165 -1.66 -21.02 -7.70
CA ASN A 165 -2.48 -21.34 -6.53
C ASN A 165 -2.91 -20.08 -5.77
N ILE A 166 -2.00 -19.15 -5.52
CA ILE A 166 -2.32 -17.84 -4.92
C ILE A 166 -3.29 -17.05 -5.82
N THR A 167 -3.05 -17.05 -7.13
CA THR A 167 -3.90 -16.34 -8.10
C THR A 167 -5.34 -16.83 -8.03
N VAL A 168 -5.54 -18.13 -8.09
CA VAL A 168 -6.87 -18.74 -8.06
C VAL A 168 -7.51 -18.64 -6.67
N GLY A 169 -6.76 -18.93 -5.60
CA GLY A 169 -7.27 -18.88 -4.23
C GLY A 169 -7.73 -17.49 -3.81
N CYS A 170 -6.97 -16.45 -4.13
CA CYS A 170 -7.38 -15.07 -3.87
C CYS A 170 -8.63 -14.68 -4.67
N SER A 171 -8.76 -15.17 -5.92
CA SER A 171 -9.95 -14.91 -6.74
C SER A 171 -11.19 -15.60 -6.17
N ILE A 172 -11.07 -16.84 -5.69
CA ILE A 172 -12.15 -17.54 -4.98
C ILE A 172 -12.58 -16.75 -3.75
N LEU A 173 -11.63 -16.35 -2.90
CA LEU A 173 -11.93 -15.58 -1.69
C LEU A 173 -12.61 -14.25 -2.00
N LYS A 174 -12.15 -13.55 -3.04
CA LYS A 174 -12.75 -12.29 -3.47
C LYS A 174 -14.18 -12.45 -3.95
N ASP A 175 -14.46 -13.48 -4.76
CA ASP A 175 -15.81 -13.75 -5.24
C ASP A 175 -16.78 -14.09 -4.10
N LEU A 176 -16.34 -14.88 -3.14
CA LEU A 176 -17.11 -15.20 -1.94
C LEU A 176 -17.41 -13.93 -1.13
N TYR A 177 -16.39 -13.09 -0.95
CA TYR A 177 -16.56 -11.81 -0.28
C TYR A 177 -17.54 -10.89 -1.02
N ASP A 178 -17.45 -10.79 -2.34
CA ASP A 178 -18.35 -9.97 -3.15
C ASP A 178 -19.77 -10.54 -3.22
N GLY A 179 -19.94 -11.83 -3.05
CA GLY A 179 -21.24 -12.48 -2.91
C GLY A 179 -22.06 -11.92 -1.72
N TYR A 180 -21.40 -11.43 -0.69
CA TYR A 180 -22.03 -10.85 0.51
C TYR A 180 -22.10 -9.32 0.51
N LYS A 181 -22.11 -8.66 -0.66
CA LYS A 181 -22.16 -7.19 -0.81
C LYS A 181 -23.32 -6.49 -0.09
N ASN A 182 -24.40 -7.22 0.22
CA ASN A 182 -25.55 -6.68 0.95
C ASN A 182 -25.27 -6.52 2.46
N ILE A 183 -24.21 -7.13 2.99
CA ILE A 183 -23.78 -7.01 4.39
C ILE A 183 -22.93 -5.75 4.50
N LYS A 184 -23.39 -4.77 5.30
CA LYS A 184 -22.69 -3.49 5.48
C LYS A 184 -21.44 -3.61 6.38
N ASP A 185 -21.49 -4.50 7.35
CA ASP A 185 -20.37 -4.75 8.26
C ASP A 185 -19.31 -5.62 7.55
N ASP A 186 -18.18 -5.01 7.30
CA ASP A 186 -17.07 -5.62 6.54
C ASP A 186 -16.47 -6.84 7.26
N LYS A 187 -16.44 -6.83 8.59
CA LYS A 187 -15.95 -7.96 9.39
C LYS A 187 -16.91 -9.15 9.29
N VAL A 188 -18.19 -8.90 9.40
CA VAL A 188 -19.23 -9.93 9.25
C VAL A 188 -19.22 -10.48 7.82
N ARG A 189 -19.09 -9.60 6.84
CA ARG A 189 -18.98 -9.97 5.43
C ARG A 189 -17.79 -10.89 5.16
N MET A 190 -16.60 -10.52 5.67
CA MET A 190 -15.39 -11.32 5.52
C MET A 190 -15.49 -12.64 6.29
N ALA A 191 -16.05 -12.65 7.50
CA ALA A 191 -16.23 -13.89 8.26
C ALA A 191 -17.10 -14.91 7.52
N LYS A 192 -18.18 -14.45 6.85
CA LYS A 192 -19.02 -15.33 6.00
C LYS A 192 -18.24 -15.84 4.80
N ALA A 193 -17.50 -14.99 4.10
CA ALA A 193 -16.69 -15.39 2.96
C ALA A 193 -15.63 -16.45 3.36
N LEU A 194 -14.98 -16.28 4.49
CA LEU A 194 -14.02 -17.24 5.03
C LEU A 194 -14.68 -18.57 5.45
N THR A 195 -15.88 -18.52 6.00
CA THR A 195 -16.65 -19.70 6.34
C THR A 195 -16.98 -20.51 5.09
N ASP A 196 -17.44 -19.86 4.03
CA ASP A 196 -17.72 -20.51 2.74
C ASP A 196 -16.46 -20.99 2.03
N TYR A 197 -15.35 -20.29 2.20
CA TYR A 197 -14.06 -20.71 1.66
C TYR A 197 -13.65 -22.07 2.24
N ASN A 198 -13.77 -22.24 3.55
CA ASN A 198 -13.41 -23.49 4.23
C ASN A 198 -14.42 -24.63 4.03
N ASN A 199 -15.71 -24.33 4.07
CA ASN A 199 -16.78 -25.33 4.10
C ASN A 199 -17.41 -25.61 2.71
N GLY A 200 -17.08 -24.81 1.70
CA GLY A 200 -17.80 -24.75 0.44
C GLY A 200 -19.04 -23.84 0.52
N GLU A 201 -19.48 -23.35 -0.62
CA GLU A 201 -20.63 -22.46 -0.73
C GLU A 201 -21.90 -23.12 -0.15
N LYS A 202 -22.67 -22.34 0.62
CA LYS A 202 -23.92 -22.75 1.26
C LYS A 202 -23.78 -23.76 2.40
N ALA A 203 -22.65 -23.79 3.09
CA ALA A 203 -22.57 -24.55 4.32
C ALA A 203 -23.65 -24.08 5.31
N THR A 204 -24.51 -25.01 5.72
CA THR A 204 -25.63 -24.75 6.66
C THR A 204 -25.14 -24.62 8.10
N ASP A 205 -23.93 -25.09 8.39
CA ASP A 205 -23.30 -24.95 9.72
C ASP A 205 -22.31 -23.78 9.70
N PRO A 206 -22.62 -22.68 10.40
CA PRO A 206 -21.73 -21.56 10.50
C PRO A 206 -20.62 -21.84 11.50
N ASN A 207 -19.75 -22.81 11.19
CA ASN A 207 -18.54 -23.01 11.97
C ASN A 207 -17.60 -21.80 11.77
N LEU A 208 -17.85 -20.75 12.57
CA LEU A 208 -17.05 -19.54 12.57
C LEU A 208 -15.60 -19.76 13.06
N LYS A 209 -15.28 -20.98 13.52
CA LYS A 209 -13.96 -21.31 14.05
C LYS A 209 -12.85 -20.95 13.04
N TYR A 210 -13.01 -21.38 11.79
CA TYR A 210 -12.04 -21.04 10.73
C TYR A 210 -11.88 -19.52 10.53
N ALA A 211 -13.00 -18.81 10.45
CA ALA A 211 -12.96 -17.36 10.27
C ALA A 211 -12.31 -16.65 11.46
N VAL A 212 -12.52 -17.14 12.69
CA VAL A 212 -11.87 -16.61 13.89
C VAL A 212 -10.36 -16.88 13.86
N GLU A 213 -9.94 -18.11 13.55
CA GLU A 213 -8.52 -18.48 13.46
C GLU A 213 -7.78 -17.66 12.38
N VAL A 214 -8.40 -17.46 11.20
CA VAL A 214 -7.84 -16.61 10.15
C VAL A 214 -7.77 -15.16 10.60
N SER A 215 -8.80 -14.64 11.27
CA SER A 215 -8.81 -13.26 11.78
C SER A 215 -7.69 -13.02 12.81
N GLN A 216 -7.46 -13.96 13.72
CA GLN A 216 -6.36 -13.87 14.69
C GLN A 216 -4.99 -13.84 13.98
N LYS A 217 -4.78 -14.72 13.01
CA LYS A 217 -3.56 -14.73 12.20
C LYS A 217 -3.40 -13.44 11.38
N GLN A 218 -4.51 -12.91 10.85
CA GLN A 218 -4.50 -11.63 10.14
C GLN A 218 -4.00 -10.49 11.05
N ASP A 219 -4.48 -10.41 12.29
CA ASP A 219 -4.04 -9.39 13.25
C ASP A 219 -2.54 -9.54 13.57
N GLU A 220 -2.04 -10.78 13.70
CA GLU A 220 -0.61 -11.04 13.90
C GLU A 220 0.23 -10.58 12.70
N TYR A 221 -0.19 -10.90 11.47
CA TYR A 221 0.50 -10.46 10.27
C TYR A 221 0.42 -8.95 10.09
N GLN A 222 -0.72 -8.33 10.40
CA GLN A 222 -0.85 -6.88 10.36
C GLN A 222 0.17 -6.19 11.28
N LYS A 223 0.34 -6.69 12.50
CA LYS A 223 1.36 -6.19 13.44
C LYS A 223 2.78 -6.38 12.92
N LYS A 224 3.10 -7.55 12.36
CA LYS A 224 4.42 -7.83 11.75
C LYS A 224 4.72 -6.92 10.57
N LEU A 225 3.72 -6.63 9.74
CA LEU A 225 3.87 -5.77 8.55
C LEU A 225 4.00 -4.29 8.92
N GLN A 226 3.24 -3.81 9.89
CA GLN A 226 3.33 -2.42 10.34
C GLN A 226 4.67 -2.10 10.99
N GLY A 227 5.36 -3.13 11.53
CA GLY A 227 6.63 -2.97 12.27
C GLY A 227 6.43 -2.18 13.55
N SER A 228 7.19 -2.50 14.58
CA SER A 228 7.33 -1.62 15.72
C SER A 228 7.79 -0.25 15.20
N LYS A 229 6.91 0.74 15.26
CA LYS A 229 7.36 2.13 15.37
C LYS A 229 7.91 2.26 16.78
N GLU A 230 9.02 1.58 17.04
CA GLU A 230 9.79 1.79 18.25
C GLU A 230 11.05 2.55 17.83
N HIS A 231 11.04 3.81 18.18
CA HIS A 231 12.03 4.86 18.48
C HIS A 231 13.38 4.85 17.76
#